data_a711be0750e210fb6309e1920321e798
#
_entry.id   a711be0750e210fb6309e1920321e798
#
_cell.length_a   1.000
_cell.length_b   1.000
_cell.length_c   1.000
_cell.angle_alpha   90.00
_cell.angle_beta   90.00
_cell.angle_gamma   90.00
#
_symmetry.space_group_name_H-M   'P 1'
#
loop_
_entity.id
_entity.type
_entity.pdbx_description
1 polymer ?
#
loop_
_entity_poly.entity_id
_entity_poly.type
_entity_poly.pdbx_seq_one_letter_code
_entity_poly.pdbx_strand_id
1 'polypeptide(L)'
;MDNTLMRGASLYYFARGLAARKLFTTRDLIRFGWGQLVFRFSGAEQRHHINEACETALAFVAGRKVSDLVALCEEIYDETVADRIWEGARRLVYRHLNAGQRVWLVTATPVELADIIKRRLGLTGALGTVAESVNGVYTGRLVGDLLHGAAKAEAARKLAKLEGLDLAQCTAYSDSYNDLPLLSLVGHPNAVNPDDALHRHAQAHGWPVHDFRRHRTALTVGLPSAMAGALAGGALVGLLRNRRRG
;
A
#
# COMPACT_ATOMS: atom_id res chain seq x y z
N MET A 1 2.04 0.54 -4.00
CA MET A 1 0.64 0.55 -3.52
C MET A 1 0.58 0.33 -2.01
N ASP A 2 1.03 -0.82 -1.54
CA ASP A 2 1.11 -1.16 -0.12
C ASP A 2 2.04 -0.17 0.59
N ASN A 3 1.69 0.31 1.77
CA ASN A 3 2.34 1.38 2.52
C ASN A 3 2.55 2.73 1.79
N THR A 4 2.56 2.78 0.47
CA THR A 4 2.59 4.05 -0.30
C THR A 4 1.22 4.70 -0.36
N LEU A 5 0.23 4.01 -0.93
CA LEU A 5 -1.14 4.49 -1.11
C LEU A 5 -2.04 4.14 0.08
N MET A 6 -1.88 2.93 0.63
CA MET A 6 -2.69 2.40 1.71
C MET A 6 -1.85 1.86 2.86
N ARG A 7 -2.46 1.72 4.05
CA ARG A 7 -1.82 1.13 5.23
C ARG A 7 -1.78 -0.39 5.13
N GLY A 8 -0.57 -0.95 5.26
CA GLY A 8 -0.34 -2.39 5.26
C GLY A 8 -0.36 -3.00 3.86
N ALA A 9 -0.52 -4.32 3.79
CA ALA A 9 -0.46 -5.09 2.56
C ALA A 9 -1.88 -5.37 2.03
N SER A 10 -2.15 -4.93 0.81
CA SER A 10 -3.44 -5.13 0.14
C SER A 10 -3.80 -6.61 0.05
N LEU A 11 -2.85 -7.44 -0.40
CA LEU A 11 -3.06 -8.87 -0.57
C LEU A 11 -3.48 -9.55 0.75
N TYR A 12 -2.96 -9.09 1.90
CA TYR A 12 -3.38 -9.60 3.21
C TYR A 12 -4.86 -9.32 3.51
N TYR A 13 -5.33 -8.09 3.23
CA TYR A 13 -6.73 -7.73 3.48
C TYR A 13 -7.68 -8.47 2.56
N PHE A 14 -7.31 -8.62 1.29
CA PHE A 14 -8.09 -9.42 0.35
C PHE A 14 -8.12 -10.89 0.74
N ALA A 15 -6.98 -11.50 1.09
CA ALA A 15 -6.91 -12.88 1.55
C ALA A 15 -7.75 -13.10 2.81
N ARG A 16 -7.70 -12.17 3.78
CA ARG A 16 -8.53 -12.20 4.99
C ARG A 16 -10.01 -12.11 4.67
N GLY A 17 -10.40 -11.22 3.75
CA GLY A 17 -11.80 -11.07 3.32
C GLY A 17 -12.34 -12.32 2.62
N LEU A 18 -11.52 -12.94 1.76
CA LEU A 18 -11.86 -14.22 1.10
C LEU A 18 -11.99 -15.36 2.11
N ALA A 19 -11.14 -15.38 3.14
CA ALA A 19 -11.22 -16.38 4.21
C ALA A 19 -12.47 -16.23 5.08
N ALA A 20 -12.86 -15.00 5.41
CA ALA A 20 -14.12 -14.74 6.13
C ALA A 20 -15.34 -15.27 5.38
N ARG A 21 -15.24 -15.35 4.05
CA ARG A 21 -16.24 -15.95 3.15
C ARG A 21 -16.08 -17.46 2.94
N LYS A 22 -15.23 -18.10 3.77
CA LYS A 22 -14.93 -19.55 3.73
C LYS A 22 -14.32 -20.04 2.41
N LEU A 23 -13.71 -19.16 1.63
CA LEU A 23 -13.01 -19.49 0.38
C LEU A 23 -11.56 -19.92 0.63
N PHE A 24 -11.03 -19.58 1.81
CA PHE A 24 -9.73 -20.03 2.33
C PHE A 24 -9.88 -20.76 3.64
N THR A 25 -9.01 -21.72 3.89
CA THR A 25 -8.87 -22.30 5.22
C THR A 25 -7.95 -21.43 6.08
N THR A 26 -8.05 -21.59 7.43
CA THR A 26 -7.14 -20.89 8.36
C THR A 26 -5.66 -21.23 8.11
N ARG A 27 -5.39 -22.45 7.60
CA ARG A 27 -4.05 -22.90 7.17
C ARG A 27 -3.52 -22.06 6.01
N ASP A 28 -4.35 -21.77 5.03
CA ASP A 28 -3.97 -20.95 3.87
C ASP A 28 -3.62 -19.53 4.31
N LEU A 29 -4.39 -18.95 5.25
CA LEU A 29 -4.12 -17.63 5.84
C LEU A 29 -2.79 -17.57 6.60
N ILE A 30 -2.47 -18.60 7.40
CA ILE A 30 -1.21 -18.68 8.13
C ILE A 30 -0.05 -18.75 7.13
N ARG A 31 -0.17 -19.53 6.06
CA ARG A 31 0.83 -19.65 5.01
C ARG A 31 1.05 -18.32 4.26
N PHE A 32 -0.03 -17.60 3.95
CA PHE A 32 0.03 -16.24 3.37
C PHE A 32 0.59 -15.21 4.35
N GLY A 33 0.18 -15.23 5.61
CA GLY A 33 0.62 -14.28 6.64
C GLY A 33 2.09 -14.44 7.00
N TRP A 34 2.58 -15.68 7.05
CA TRP A 34 3.99 -15.98 7.33
C TRP A 34 4.90 -15.48 6.20
N GLY A 35 4.53 -15.66 4.94
CA GLY A 35 5.26 -15.11 3.79
C GLY A 35 5.36 -13.59 3.82
N GLN A 36 4.31 -12.89 4.25
CA GLN A 36 4.28 -11.43 4.39
C GLN A 36 5.15 -10.91 5.56
N LEU A 37 5.25 -11.66 6.66
CA LEU A 37 6.10 -11.31 7.81
C LEU A 37 7.59 -11.48 7.46
N VAL A 38 7.94 -12.58 6.81
CA VAL A 38 9.31 -12.86 6.34
C VAL A 38 9.73 -11.84 5.28
N PHE A 39 8.83 -11.44 4.39
CA PHE A 39 9.06 -10.39 3.39
C PHE A 39 9.55 -9.06 3.99
N ARG A 40 9.18 -8.76 5.21
CA ARG A 40 9.52 -7.49 5.87
C ARG A 40 10.91 -7.46 6.51
N PHE A 41 11.53 -8.64 6.74
CA PHE A 41 12.76 -8.77 7.55
C PHE A 41 13.98 -9.38 6.83
N SER A 42 13.85 -9.89 5.59
CA SER A 42 14.94 -10.61 4.92
C SER A 42 15.33 -9.97 3.58
N GLY A 43 16.60 -9.59 3.43
CA GLY A 43 17.13 -8.93 2.21
C GLY A 43 17.31 -9.89 1.00
N ALA A 44 18.33 -10.76 0.99
CA ALA A 44 18.69 -11.57 -0.20
C ALA A 44 17.81 -12.81 -0.43
N GLU A 45 17.22 -13.39 0.60
CA GLU A 45 16.28 -14.52 0.53
C GLU A 45 14.87 -14.11 0.03
N GLN A 46 14.65 -12.83 -0.16
CA GLN A 46 13.37 -12.21 -0.45
C GLN A 46 12.73 -12.68 -1.77
N ARG A 47 13.52 -12.99 -2.81
CA ARG A 47 13.00 -13.44 -4.12
C ARG A 47 12.36 -14.82 -4.05
N HIS A 48 12.93 -15.74 -3.28
CA HIS A 48 12.40 -17.10 -3.14
C HIS A 48 11.02 -17.08 -2.45
N HIS A 49 10.88 -16.36 -1.35
CA HIS A 49 9.62 -16.25 -0.62
C HIS A 49 8.52 -15.51 -1.41
N ILE A 50 8.90 -14.53 -2.24
CA ILE A 50 7.94 -13.85 -3.14
C ILE A 50 7.39 -14.84 -4.18
N ASN A 51 8.26 -15.67 -4.76
CA ASN A 51 7.84 -16.66 -5.74
C ASN A 51 6.93 -17.73 -5.11
N GLU A 52 7.27 -18.26 -3.93
CA GLU A 52 6.42 -19.22 -3.20
C GLU A 52 5.03 -18.64 -2.86
N ALA A 53 4.98 -17.38 -2.42
CA ALA A 53 3.70 -16.70 -2.15
C ALA A 53 2.88 -16.52 -3.44
N CYS A 54 3.55 -16.18 -4.54
CA CYS A 54 2.92 -16.06 -5.84
C CYS A 54 2.38 -17.41 -6.35
N GLU A 55 3.18 -18.47 -6.29
CA GLU A 55 2.75 -19.82 -6.66
C GLU A 55 1.55 -20.29 -5.83
N THR A 56 1.57 -20.02 -4.52
CA THR A 56 0.45 -20.37 -3.64
C THR A 56 -0.82 -19.61 -4.03
N ALA A 57 -0.71 -18.33 -4.36
CA ALA A 57 -1.84 -17.52 -4.81
C ALA A 57 -2.38 -18.00 -6.16
N LEU A 58 -1.50 -18.32 -7.10
CA LEU A 58 -1.87 -18.86 -8.41
C LEU A 58 -2.56 -20.22 -8.31
N ALA A 59 -2.04 -21.13 -7.46
CA ALA A 59 -2.67 -22.41 -7.20
C ALA A 59 -4.07 -22.28 -6.60
N PHE A 60 -4.28 -21.25 -5.77
CA PHE A 60 -5.61 -20.96 -5.20
C PHE A 60 -6.61 -20.49 -6.25
N VAL A 61 -6.20 -19.61 -7.17
CA VAL A 61 -7.13 -19.07 -8.17
C VAL A 61 -7.37 -20.02 -9.34
N ALA A 62 -6.51 -21.01 -9.56
CA ALA A 62 -6.62 -21.97 -10.64
C ALA A 62 -8.02 -22.63 -10.69
N GLY A 63 -8.63 -22.64 -11.87
CA GLY A 63 -9.97 -23.20 -12.10
C GLY A 63 -11.13 -22.31 -11.65
N ARG A 64 -10.88 -21.14 -11.05
CA ARG A 64 -11.93 -20.18 -10.66
C ARG A 64 -12.24 -19.22 -11.77
N LYS A 65 -13.49 -18.76 -11.86
CA LYS A 65 -13.87 -17.70 -12.79
C LYS A 65 -13.33 -16.36 -12.33
N VAL A 66 -12.77 -15.59 -13.26
CA VAL A 66 -12.27 -14.24 -13.02
C VAL A 66 -13.38 -13.34 -12.49
N SER A 67 -14.57 -13.38 -13.11
CA SER A 67 -15.74 -12.56 -12.71
C SER A 67 -16.13 -12.76 -11.25
N ASP A 68 -16.15 -14.01 -10.79
CA ASP A 68 -16.60 -14.35 -9.44
C ASP A 68 -15.59 -13.83 -8.39
N LEU A 69 -14.28 -13.97 -8.69
CA LEU A 69 -13.23 -13.46 -7.81
C LEU A 69 -13.22 -11.93 -7.77
N VAL A 70 -13.39 -11.26 -8.93
CA VAL A 70 -13.46 -9.79 -9.01
C VAL A 70 -14.63 -9.26 -8.20
N ALA A 71 -15.83 -9.84 -8.33
CA ALA A 71 -17.01 -9.42 -7.56
C ALA A 71 -16.77 -9.50 -6.05
N LEU A 72 -16.19 -10.60 -5.57
CA LEU A 72 -15.82 -10.76 -4.16
C LEU A 72 -14.76 -9.74 -3.71
N CYS A 73 -13.79 -9.45 -4.57
CA CYS A 73 -12.76 -8.48 -4.26
C CYS A 73 -13.30 -7.04 -4.21
N GLU A 74 -14.32 -6.70 -4.99
CA GLU A 74 -15.01 -5.41 -4.89
C GLU A 74 -15.70 -5.24 -3.54
N GLU A 75 -16.44 -6.25 -3.08
CA GLU A 75 -17.07 -6.24 -1.75
C GLU A 75 -16.02 -6.10 -0.64
N ILE A 76 -14.93 -6.89 -0.70
CA ILE A 76 -13.85 -6.84 0.29
C ILE A 76 -13.16 -5.46 0.29
N TYR A 77 -12.99 -4.85 -0.89
CA TYR A 77 -12.44 -3.50 -0.97
C TYR A 77 -13.30 -2.52 -0.18
N ASP A 78 -14.59 -2.50 -0.44
CA ASP A 78 -15.53 -1.56 0.19
C ASP A 78 -15.63 -1.80 1.71
N GLU A 79 -15.57 -3.05 2.17
CA GLU A 79 -15.65 -3.40 3.59
C GLU A 79 -14.34 -3.15 4.38
N THR A 80 -13.16 -3.34 3.75
CA THR A 80 -11.92 -3.44 4.53
C THR A 80 -10.76 -2.60 4.01
N VAL A 81 -10.72 -2.28 2.71
CA VAL A 81 -9.57 -1.61 2.09
C VAL A 81 -9.78 -0.09 1.96
N ALA A 82 -11.00 0.35 1.68
CA ALA A 82 -11.33 1.76 1.43
C ALA A 82 -10.85 2.69 2.56
N ASP A 83 -11.07 2.31 3.82
CA ASP A 83 -10.68 3.09 5.01
C ASP A 83 -9.18 3.03 5.32
N ARG A 84 -8.42 2.23 4.56
CA ARG A 84 -6.98 2.07 4.75
C ARG A 84 -6.16 2.95 3.82
N ILE A 85 -6.77 3.58 2.85
CA ILE A 85 -6.10 4.56 1.99
C ILE A 85 -5.62 5.71 2.88
N TRP A 86 -4.31 6.03 2.79
CA TRP A 86 -3.76 7.18 3.49
C TRP A 86 -4.39 8.46 2.98
N GLU A 87 -4.92 9.27 3.89
CA GLU A 87 -5.51 10.56 3.51
C GLU A 87 -4.49 11.48 2.81
N GLY A 88 -3.23 11.45 3.25
CA GLY A 88 -2.15 12.18 2.59
C GLY A 88 -1.89 11.68 1.16
N ALA A 89 -1.91 10.36 0.93
CA ALA A 89 -1.74 9.79 -0.40
C ALA A 89 -2.95 10.09 -1.30
N ARG A 90 -4.18 10.05 -0.76
CA ARG A 90 -5.40 10.47 -1.47
C ARG A 90 -5.29 11.92 -1.94
N ARG A 91 -4.82 12.82 -1.08
CA ARG A 91 -4.59 14.23 -1.45
C ARG A 91 -3.54 14.38 -2.56
N LEU A 92 -2.46 13.59 -2.54
CA LEU A 92 -1.46 13.59 -3.62
C LEU A 92 -2.11 13.15 -4.95
N VAL A 93 -2.88 12.07 -4.95
CA VAL A 93 -3.62 11.59 -6.14
C VAL A 93 -4.52 12.69 -6.70
N TYR A 94 -5.39 13.26 -5.87
CA TYR A 94 -6.33 14.28 -6.33
C TYR A 94 -5.64 15.59 -6.77
N ARG A 95 -4.50 15.95 -6.17
CA ARG A 95 -3.70 17.09 -6.64
C ARG A 95 -3.27 16.91 -8.10
N HIS A 96 -2.81 15.71 -8.47
CA HIS A 96 -2.41 15.40 -9.84
C HIS A 96 -3.63 15.34 -10.79
N LEU A 97 -4.69 14.65 -10.39
CA LEU A 97 -5.90 14.55 -11.20
C LEU A 97 -6.54 15.92 -11.46
N ASN A 98 -6.64 16.78 -10.44
CA ASN A 98 -7.18 18.15 -10.56
C ASN A 98 -6.30 19.08 -11.40
N ALA A 99 -5.02 18.77 -11.52
CA ALA A 99 -4.10 19.45 -12.43
C ALA A 99 -4.18 18.89 -13.89
N GLY A 100 -5.12 18.00 -14.16
CA GLY A 100 -5.28 17.36 -15.48
C GLY A 100 -4.18 16.33 -15.81
N GLN A 101 -3.41 15.91 -14.82
CA GLN A 101 -2.32 14.94 -15.01
C GLN A 101 -2.86 13.51 -14.96
N ARG A 102 -2.27 12.63 -15.74
CA ARG A 102 -2.59 11.20 -15.73
C ARG A 102 -1.93 10.52 -14.53
N VAL A 103 -2.70 9.74 -13.77
CA VAL A 103 -2.24 9.02 -12.57
C VAL A 103 -2.38 7.52 -12.77
N TRP A 104 -1.27 6.81 -12.63
CA TRP A 104 -1.20 5.36 -12.82
C TRP A 104 -0.79 4.65 -11.54
N LEU A 105 -1.49 3.56 -11.24
CA LEU A 105 -1.08 2.64 -10.17
C LEU A 105 -0.16 1.55 -10.75
N VAL A 106 1.06 1.41 -10.22
CA VAL A 106 2.03 0.36 -10.62
C VAL A 106 2.31 -0.50 -9.39
N THR A 107 1.92 -1.78 -9.42
CA THR A 107 1.94 -2.63 -8.23
C THR A 107 2.21 -4.10 -8.55
N ALA A 108 2.84 -4.82 -7.62
CA ALA A 108 2.96 -6.28 -7.68
C ALA A 108 1.64 -7.03 -7.41
N THR A 109 0.63 -6.33 -6.89
CA THR A 109 -0.71 -6.88 -6.64
C THR A 109 -1.35 -7.33 -7.96
N PRO A 110 -2.21 -8.37 -7.97
CA PRO A 110 -2.97 -8.78 -9.14
C PRO A 110 -3.69 -7.60 -9.81
N VAL A 111 -3.68 -7.58 -11.14
CA VAL A 111 -4.23 -6.46 -11.94
C VAL A 111 -5.72 -6.23 -11.66
N GLU A 112 -6.47 -7.28 -11.35
CA GLU A 112 -7.90 -7.20 -11.01
C GLU A 112 -8.11 -6.35 -9.75
N LEU A 113 -7.27 -6.54 -8.72
CA LEU A 113 -7.32 -5.74 -7.50
C LEU A 113 -6.84 -4.31 -7.73
N ALA A 114 -5.81 -4.15 -8.55
CA ALA A 114 -5.31 -2.83 -8.93
C ALA A 114 -6.37 -2.03 -9.70
N ASP A 115 -7.15 -2.69 -10.57
CA ASP A 115 -8.24 -2.09 -11.32
C ASP A 115 -9.44 -1.68 -10.44
N ILE A 116 -9.75 -2.43 -9.39
CA ILE A 116 -10.75 -2.02 -8.39
C ILE A 116 -10.32 -0.72 -7.74
N ILE A 117 -9.08 -0.64 -7.26
CA ILE A 117 -8.53 0.56 -6.62
C ILE A 117 -8.50 1.74 -7.61
N LYS A 118 -8.10 1.49 -8.87
CA LYS A 118 -8.13 2.49 -9.95
C LYS A 118 -9.51 3.09 -10.09
N ARG A 119 -10.55 2.27 -10.22
CA ARG A 119 -11.94 2.74 -10.38
C ARG A 119 -12.42 3.54 -9.18
N ARG A 120 -12.15 3.06 -7.96
CA ARG A 120 -12.58 3.73 -6.70
C ARG A 120 -11.90 5.08 -6.46
N LEU A 121 -10.67 5.27 -6.95
CA LEU A 121 -9.92 6.52 -6.81
C LEU A 121 -9.94 7.41 -8.06
N GLY A 122 -10.57 6.98 -9.13
CA GLY A 122 -10.64 7.73 -10.40
C GLY A 122 -9.29 7.84 -11.11
N LEU A 123 -8.39 6.86 -10.93
CA LEU A 123 -7.08 6.88 -11.59
C LEU A 123 -7.21 6.65 -13.10
N THR A 124 -6.24 7.13 -13.87
CA THR A 124 -6.17 6.95 -15.33
C THR A 124 -6.01 5.47 -15.70
N GLY A 125 -5.14 4.75 -14.96
CA GLY A 125 -4.90 3.34 -15.24
C GLY A 125 -4.22 2.61 -14.09
N ALA A 126 -4.07 1.30 -14.26
CA ALA A 126 -3.35 0.43 -13.35
C ALA A 126 -2.51 -0.59 -14.11
N LEU A 127 -1.29 -0.84 -13.62
CA LEU A 127 -0.41 -1.92 -14.00
C LEU A 127 -0.24 -2.83 -12.79
N GLY A 128 -0.66 -4.06 -12.91
CA GLY A 128 -0.55 -5.10 -11.88
C GLY A 128 0.06 -6.36 -12.43
N THR A 129 0.30 -7.34 -11.56
CA THR A 129 0.69 -8.68 -11.97
C THR A 129 -0.50 -9.38 -12.62
N VAL A 130 -0.30 -10.00 -13.78
CA VAL A 130 -1.36 -10.61 -14.57
C VAL A 130 -1.35 -12.11 -14.38
N ALA A 131 -2.42 -12.67 -13.80
CA ALA A 131 -2.67 -14.11 -13.82
C ALA A 131 -3.30 -14.50 -15.16
N GLU A 132 -2.81 -15.60 -15.74
CA GLU A 132 -3.33 -16.12 -17.00
C GLU A 132 -4.75 -16.65 -16.83
N SER A 133 -5.63 -16.27 -17.75
CA SER A 133 -6.98 -16.84 -17.84
C SER A 133 -7.32 -17.26 -19.26
N VAL A 134 -8.06 -18.37 -19.40
CA VAL A 134 -8.58 -18.87 -20.67
C VAL A 134 -10.09 -18.98 -20.52
N ASN A 135 -10.83 -18.39 -21.45
CA ASN A 135 -12.30 -18.34 -21.41
C ASN A 135 -12.86 -17.83 -20.07
N GLY A 136 -12.17 -16.85 -19.44
CA GLY A 136 -12.59 -16.26 -18.18
C GLY A 136 -12.33 -17.13 -16.93
N VAL A 137 -11.51 -18.18 -17.05
CA VAL A 137 -11.12 -19.08 -15.95
C VAL A 137 -9.62 -19.02 -15.77
N TYR A 138 -9.13 -18.80 -14.54
CA TYR A 138 -7.71 -18.77 -14.24
C TYR A 138 -7.05 -20.12 -14.47
N THR A 139 -5.87 -20.12 -15.11
CA THR A 139 -5.08 -21.33 -15.36
C THR A 139 -4.14 -21.69 -14.22
N GLY A 140 -3.88 -20.77 -13.30
CA GLY A 140 -2.87 -20.93 -12.26
C GLY A 140 -1.45 -20.53 -12.70
N ARG A 141 -1.30 -19.86 -13.83
CA ARG A 141 -0.02 -19.35 -14.34
C ARG A 141 -0.02 -17.82 -14.41
N LEU A 142 1.17 -17.22 -14.53
CA LEU A 142 1.32 -15.81 -14.83
C LEU A 142 1.42 -15.57 -16.34
N VAL A 143 0.99 -14.37 -16.75
CA VAL A 143 1.36 -13.78 -18.04
C VAL A 143 2.54 -12.85 -17.80
N GLY A 144 3.73 -13.26 -18.26
CA GLY A 144 4.97 -12.53 -17.99
C GLY A 144 5.46 -12.69 -16.54
N ASP A 145 6.14 -11.67 -16.04
CA ASP A 145 6.78 -11.68 -14.72
C ASP A 145 5.94 -10.99 -13.66
N LEU A 146 6.24 -11.33 -12.39
CA LEU A 146 5.73 -10.59 -11.24
C LEU A 146 6.17 -9.10 -11.33
N LEU A 147 5.23 -8.18 -11.22
CA LEU A 147 5.49 -6.75 -11.36
C LEU A 147 6.14 -6.15 -10.10
N HIS A 148 7.39 -6.53 -9.85
CA HIS A 148 8.16 -6.16 -8.68
C HIS A 148 9.54 -5.60 -9.05
N GLY A 149 10.05 -4.60 -8.30
CA GLY A 149 11.39 -4.04 -8.49
C GLY A 149 11.64 -3.54 -9.93
N ALA A 150 12.65 -4.08 -10.61
CA ALA A 150 13.01 -3.68 -11.97
C ALA A 150 11.89 -3.88 -13.00
N ALA A 151 11.02 -4.88 -12.81
CA ALA A 151 9.87 -5.11 -13.69
C ALA A 151 8.89 -3.93 -13.68
N LYS A 152 8.73 -3.23 -12.55
CA LYS A 152 7.92 -1.99 -12.48
C LYS A 152 8.52 -0.88 -13.35
N ALA A 153 9.83 -0.70 -13.31
CA ALA A 153 10.52 0.31 -14.13
C ALA A 153 10.35 0.02 -15.62
N GLU A 154 10.47 -1.24 -16.01
CA GLU A 154 10.29 -1.66 -17.40
C GLU A 154 8.84 -1.47 -17.86
N ALA A 155 7.87 -1.83 -17.03
CA ALA A 155 6.45 -1.60 -17.31
C ALA A 155 6.14 -0.10 -17.44
N ALA A 156 6.72 0.74 -16.58
CA ALA A 156 6.58 2.19 -16.67
C ALA A 156 7.21 2.77 -17.95
N ARG A 157 8.37 2.26 -18.41
CA ARG A 157 8.96 2.66 -19.70
C ARG A 157 8.05 2.30 -20.87
N LYS A 158 7.51 1.07 -20.88
CA LYS A 158 6.58 0.62 -21.93
C LYS A 158 5.32 1.49 -21.96
N LEU A 159 4.76 1.77 -20.79
CA LEU A 159 3.62 2.66 -20.64
C LEU A 159 3.93 4.07 -21.15
N ALA A 160 5.05 4.67 -20.74
CA ALA A 160 5.43 6.00 -21.16
C ALA A 160 5.60 6.09 -22.68
N LYS A 161 6.20 5.07 -23.31
CA LYS A 161 6.32 4.98 -24.77
C LYS A 161 4.95 4.87 -25.44
N LEU A 162 4.06 4.03 -24.91
CA LEU A 162 2.70 3.83 -25.47
C LEU A 162 1.85 5.10 -25.37
N GLU A 163 1.95 5.79 -24.25
CA GLU A 163 1.15 6.98 -23.92
C GLU A 163 1.80 8.30 -24.39
N GLY A 164 2.99 8.23 -24.99
CA GLY A 164 3.74 9.43 -25.44
C GLY A 164 4.16 10.34 -24.28
N LEU A 165 4.56 9.75 -23.12
CA LEU A 165 4.95 10.49 -21.93
C LEU A 165 6.46 10.70 -21.88
N ASP A 166 6.89 11.91 -21.51
CA ASP A 166 8.26 12.21 -21.14
C ASP A 166 8.49 11.85 -19.66
N LEU A 167 9.29 10.81 -19.41
CA LEU A 167 9.61 10.36 -18.06
C LEU A 167 10.33 11.40 -17.22
N ALA A 168 11.08 12.32 -17.85
CA ALA A 168 11.71 13.44 -17.14
C ALA A 168 10.71 14.42 -16.53
N GLN A 169 9.49 14.48 -17.07
CA GLN A 169 8.39 15.27 -16.52
C GLN A 169 7.46 14.48 -15.59
N CYS A 170 7.68 13.18 -15.46
CA CYS A 170 6.85 12.31 -14.63
C CYS A 170 7.26 12.35 -13.15
N THR A 171 6.26 12.17 -12.28
CA THR A 171 6.45 12.01 -10.84
C THR A 171 6.16 10.56 -10.45
N ALA A 172 7.02 9.96 -9.60
CA ALA A 172 6.77 8.65 -9.01
C ALA A 172 6.81 8.71 -7.49
N TYR A 173 5.99 7.86 -6.86
CA TYR A 173 5.87 7.74 -5.41
C TYR A 173 6.05 6.29 -5.00
N SER A 174 6.93 6.01 -4.03
CA SER A 174 7.08 4.68 -3.43
C SER A 174 7.54 4.73 -1.98
N ASP A 175 7.30 3.63 -1.26
CA ASP A 175 7.71 3.42 0.13
C ASP A 175 8.92 2.49 0.26
N SER A 176 9.33 1.81 -0.82
CA SER A 176 10.35 0.76 -0.77
C SER A 176 11.56 1.07 -1.62
N TYR A 177 12.75 0.76 -1.07
CA TYR A 177 14.01 0.81 -1.81
C TYR A 177 14.06 -0.16 -2.99
N ASN A 178 13.26 -1.23 -2.98
CA ASN A 178 13.12 -2.14 -4.11
C ASN A 178 12.58 -1.46 -5.38
N ASP A 179 11.88 -0.34 -5.23
CA ASP A 179 11.36 0.48 -6.33
C ASP A 179 12.34 1.57 -6.80
N LEU A 180 13.60 1.54 -6.31
CA LEU A 180 14.63 2.46 -6.76
C LEU A 180 14.80 2.52 -8.29
N PRO A 181 14.75 1.38 -9.04
CA PRO A 181 14.80 1.43 -10.50
C PRO A 181 13.66 2.26 -11.12
N LEU A 182 12.45 2.23 -10.54
CA LEU A 182 11.31 3.04 -10.98
C LEU A 182 11.49 4.51 -10.60
N LEU A 183 11.90 4.77 -9.36
CA LEU A 183 12.11 6.14 -8.86
C LEU A 183 13.24 6.86 -9.61
N SER A 184 14.31 6.15 -9.97
CA SER A 184 15.42 6.71 -10.74
C SER A 184 15.12 6.90 -12.24
N LEU A 185 13.98 6.39 -12.71
CA LEU A 185 13.55 6.51 -14.10
C LEU A 185 12.88 7.85 -14.40
N VAL A 186 12.30 8.49 -13.38
CA VAL A 186 11.47 9.69 -13.53
C VAL A 186 12.22 10.95 -13.09
N GLY A 187 11.78 12.12 -13.59
CA GLY A 187 12.39 13.38 -13.20
C GLY A 187 12.00 13.87 -11.80
N HIS A 188 10.88 13.38 -11.25
CA HIS A 188 10.38 13.82 -9.93
C HIS A 188 10.11 12.63 -8.99
N PRO A 189 11.16 11.95 -8.48
CA PRO A 189 10.99 10.87 -7.50
C PRO A 189 10.58 11.41 -6.13
N ASN A 190 9.67 10.70 -5.46
CA ASN A 190 9.19 11.02 -4.12
C ASN A 190 9.12 9.77 -3.24
N ALA A 191 9.59 9.85 -2.01
CA ALA A 191 9.48 8.80 -1.02
C ALA A 191 8.23 9.02 -0.14
N VAL A 192 7.37 8.00 -0.03
CA VAL A 192 6.14 8.04 0.79
C VAL A 192 6.21 6.95 1.84
N ASN A 193 6.15 7.30 3.12
CA ASN A 193 6.28 6.33 4.23
C ASN A 193 7.48 5.37 4.06
N PRO A 194 8.67 5.88 3.64
CA PRO A 194 9.76 5.05 3.16
C PRO A 194 10.26 4.05 4.21
N ASP A 195 10.79 2.92 3.70
CA ASP A 195 11.68 2.06 4.47
C ASP A 195 13.01 2.79 4.77
N ASP A 196 13.81 2.26 5.71
CA ASP A 196 15.04 2.94 6.16
C ASP A 196 16.07 3.11 5.04
N ALA A 197 16.11 2.19 4.07
CA ALA A 197 17.05 2.27 2.96
C ALA A 197 16.62 3.35 1.97
N LEU A 198 15.35 3.40 1.60
CA LEU A 198 14.80 4.45 0.74
C LEU A 198 14.86 5.82 1.42
N HIS A 199 14.63 5.88 2.73
CA HIS A 199 14.70 7.13 3.49
C HIS A 199 16.10 7.72 3.43
N ARG A 200 17.15 6.92 3.70
CA ARG A 200 18.55 7.39 3.59
C ARG A 200 18.90 7.80 2.16
N HIS A 201 18.46 7.05 1.16
CA HIS A 201 18.69 7.37 -0.25
C HIS A 201 18.02 8.69 -0.65
N ALA A 202 16.75 8.88 -0.27
CA ALA A 202 16.00 10.11 -0.54
C ALA A 202 16.67 11.34 0.09
N GLN A 203 17.14 11.23 1.34
CA GLN A 203 17.88 12.31 2.01
C GLN A 203 19.17 12.65 1.29
N ALA A 204 19.96 11.63 0.90
CA ALA A 204 21.24 11.84 0.21
C ALA A 204 21.09 12.50 -1.16
N HIS A 205 19.92 12.31 -1.84
CA HIS A 205 19.67 12.85 -3.17
C HIS A 205 18.68 14.04 -3.18
N GLY A 206 18.26 14.54 -2.00
CA GLY A 206 17.34 15.66 -1.89
C GLY A 206 15.92 15.36 -2.37
N TRP A 207 15.50 14.09 -2.37
CA TRP A 207 14.14 13.72 -2.78
C TRP A 207 13.12 14.09 -1.72
N PRO A 208 11.92 14.58 -2.10
CA PRO A 208 10.84 14.84 -1.15
C PRO A 208 10.43 13.58 -0.40
N VAL A 209 10.25 13.72 0.93
CA VAL A 209 9.80 12.63 1.81
C VAL A 209 8.47 13.01 2.43
N HIS A 210 7.46 12.15 2.27
CA HIS A 210 6.12 12.30 2.82
C HIS A 210 5.88 11.18 3.83
N ASP A 211 5.83 11.46 5.13
CA ASP A 211 5.54 10.46 6.17
C ASP A 211 4.13 10.67 6.74
N PHE A 212 3.18 9.87 6.29
CA PHE A 212 1.78 9.91 6.74
C PHE A 212 1.53 9.09 8.01
N ARG A 213 2.53 8.33 8.50
CA ARG A 213 2.43 7.49 9.71
C ARG A 213 2.41 8.35 10.97
N ARG A 214 3.11 9.47 10.98
CA ARG A 214 3.37 10.33 12.16
C ARG A 214 2.18 11.19 12.59
N HIS A 215 1.24 11.50 11.69
CA HIS A 215 0.11 12.38 12.01
C HIS A 215 -0.86 11.83 13.06
N ARG A 216 -0.86 10.53 13.34
CA ARG A 216 -1.75 9.92 14.34
C ARG A 216 -1.18 9.96 15.75
N THR A 217 0.14 9.99 15.92
CA THR A 217 0.79 9.98 17.24
C THR A 217 0.66 11.34 17.94
N ALA A 218 0.63 12.45 17.20
CA ALA A 218 0.50 13.78 17.77
C ALA A 218 -0.90 14.05 18.35
N LEU A 219 -1.96 13.48 17.76
CA LEU A 219 -3.33 13.64 18.26
C LEU A 219 -3.66 12.77 19.46
N THR A 220 -2.95 11.64 19.65
CA THR A 220 -3.17 10.71 20.78
C THR A 220 -2.31 11.03 21.98
N VAL A 221 -1.18 11.75 21.83
CA VAL A 221 -0.31 12.18 22.95
C VAL A 221 -0.71 13.55 23.49
N GLY A 222 -1.44 14.36 22.72
CA GLY A 222 -1.88 15.71 23.17
C GLY A 222 -3.07 15.74 24.14
N LEU A 223 -3.83 14.65 24.29
CA LEU A 223 -5.03 14.65 25.13
C LEU A 223 -4.84 14.23 26.60
N PRO A 224 -3.85 13.41 27.02
CA PRO A 224 -3.69 13.10 28.44
C PRO A 224 -3.04 14.24 29.26
N SER A 225 -2.23 15.10 28.63
CA SER A 225 -1.47 16.13 29.37
C SER A 225 -2.29 17.33 29.81
N ALA A 226 -3.39 17.66 29.10
CA ALA A 226 -4.23 18.79 29.47
C ALA A 226 -5.21 18.45 30.63
N MET A 227 -5.60 17.19 30.78
CA MET A 227 -6.48 16.78 31.89
C MET A 227 -5.73 16.51 33.19
N ALA A 228 -4.46 16.11 33.16
CA ALA A 228 -3.64 15.90 34.37
C ALA A 228 -3.29 17.23 35.06
N GLY A 229 -3.16 18.31 34.33
CA GLY A 229 -2.90 19.64 34.89
C GLY A 229 -4.10 20.24 35.65
N ALA A 230 -5.33 19.95 35.22
CA ALA A 230 -6.55 20.48 35.83
C ALA A 230 -6.89 19.80 37.19
N LEU A 231 -6.51 18.52 37.38
CA LEU A 231 -6.75 17.81 38.64
C LEU A 231 -5.69 18.12 39.69
N ALA A 232 -4.45 18.42 39.32
CA ALA A 232 -3.40 18.80 40.28
C ALA A 232 -3.60 20.23 40.81
N GLY A 233 -4.13 21.16 40.02
CA GLY A 233 -4.44 22.52 40.43
C GLY A 233 -5.63 22.61 41.41
N GLY A 234 -6.63 21.75 41.27
CA GLY A 234 -7.79 21.70 42.15
C GLY A 234 -7.49 21.16 43.56
N ALA A 235 -6.56 20.24 43.69
CA ALA A 235 -6.18 19.66 44.99
C ALA A 235 -5.33 20.62 45.84
N LEU A 236 -4.48 21.48 45.23
CA LEU A 236 -3.66 22.43 45.94
C LEU A 236 -4.46 23.60 46.53
N VAL A 237 -5.52 24.04 45.83
CA VAL A 237 -6.40 25.11 46.34
C VAL A 237 -7.28 24.62 47.49
N GLY A 238 -7.69 23.35 47.49
CA GLY A 238 -8.43 22.72 48.61
C GLY A 238 -7.62 22.60 49.90
N LEU A 239 -6.35 22.26 49.82
CA LEU A 239 -5.45 22.11 50.94
C LEU A 239 -5.06 23.45 51.60
N LEU A 240 -4.93 24.51 50.85
CA LEU A 240 -4.63 25.86 51.36
C LEU A 240 -5.82 26.52 52.03
N ARG A 241 -7.06 26.15 51.64
CA ARG A 241 -8.27 26.67 52.27
C ARG A 241 -8.59 26.06 53.61
N ASN A 242 -8.14 24.82 53.84
CA ASN A 242 -8.35 24.10 55.11
C ASN A 242 -7.33 24.46 56.20
N ARG A 243 -6.22 25.16 55.87
CA ARG A 243 -5.22 25.62 56.85
C ARG A 243 -5.50 27.05 57.41
N ARG A 244 -6.56 27.73 56.91
CA ARG A 244 -6.95 29.05 57.42
C ARG A 244 -8.22 29.07 58.30
N ARG A 245 -8.69 27.89 58.71
CA ARG A 245 -9.82 27.72 59.63
C ARG A 245 -9.50 26.77 60.79
N GLY A 246 -8.33 26.92 61.38
CA GLY A 246 -7.97 26.33 62.63
C GLY A 246 -7.17 27.32 63.44
#